data_1237f537159b04278df738441db07b2f
#
_entry.id   1237f537159b04278df738441db07b2f
#
_cell.length_a   1.000
_cell.length_b   1.000
_cell.length_c   1.000
_cell.angle_alpha   90.00
_cell.angle_beta   90.00
_cell.angle_gamma   90.00
#
_symmetry.space_group_name_H-M   'P 1'
#
loop_
_entity.id
_entity.type
_entity.pdbx_description
1 polymer ?
#
loop_
_entity_poly.entity_id
_entity_poly.type
_entity_poly.pdbx_seq_one_letter_code
_entity_poly.pdbx_strand_id
1 'polypeptide(L)'
;SIKQTYTVENLLINAGYQINQLLQQSITIYVINQSKVIKTIPLQNHIDNTTQQHEQALSWVIKNERQAGATTDTFPGINKWLIPIGTSPIKGILAIDYQSSQVINPYDASILESMLNELSLAVENVTLLKQTRESMLQAERQLTHSNFLRSISHDIRTPLTTIMGNLDILVSHSKDMSIIEKEQLLVHSFQESQYLYLLVTNILSLTKLQSSNVQIKLQPYLVSELVEEIDMILERRHLKKRITVSSSVNLQFIHIDSKLILQALFNLIENAVKHTSTDTKINLSIRYASYEQIEFAVIDEGPGISLEEQQKIFEPFYTGSNKYFKDNQKESMGLGLYLVQTILHKHQSNLQYKPNQPHGSIFYFNIYTDFNEGDV
;
A
#
# COMPACT_ATOMS: atom_id res chain seq x y z
N SER A 1 -6.05 -15.39 -20.82
CA SER A 1 -7.36 -15.07 -20.28
C SER A 1 -7.37 -13.58 -19.97
N ILE A 2 -7.84 -12.79 -20.94
CA ILE A 2 -7.97 -11.32 -20.82
C ILE A 2 -9.10 -11.07 -19.83
N LYS A 3 -8.80 -10.56 -18.65
CA LYS A 3 -9.79 -9.96 -17.76
C LYS A 3 -10.33 -8.72 -18.48
N GLN A 4 -11.43 -8.83 -19.20
CA GLN A 4 -12.20 -7.69 -19.65
C GLN A 4 -12.64 -6.94 -18.39
N THR A 5 -11.97 -5.84 -18.11
CA THR A 5 -12.38 -4.94 -17.03
C THR A 5 -13.64 -4.26 -17.52
N TYR A 6 -14.79 -4.67 -17.02
CA TYR A 6 -16.08 -4.03 -17.30
C TYR A 6 -16.05 -2.64 -16.68
N THR A 7 -15.69 -1.67 -17.49
CA THR A 7 -15.77 -0.25 -17.13
C THR A 7 -17.05 0.33 -17.71
N VAL A 8 -17.60 1.37 -17.08
CA VAL A 8 -18.75 2.12 -17.60
C VAL A 8 -18.50 2.56 -19.04
N GLU A 9 -17.31 3.02 -19.35
CA GLU A 9 -16.90 3.42 -20.69
C GLU A 9 -17.03 2.28 -21.72
N ASN A 10 -16.51 1.09 -21.40
CA ASN A 10 -16.58 -0.06 -22.28
C ASN A 10 -18.03 -0.55 -22.51
N LEU A 11 -18.88 -0.47 -21.48
CA LEU A 11 -20.31 -0.79 -21.61
C LEU A 11 -21.01 0.19 -22.57
N LEU A 12 -20.76 1.50 -22.41
CA LEU A 12 -21.32 2.52 -23.27
C LEU A 12 -20.87 2.35 -24.73
N ILE A 13 -19.59 2.08 -24.96
CA ILE A 13 -19.03 1.86 -26.30
C ILE A 13 -19.66 0.64 -26.95
N ASN A 14 -19.70 -0.50 -26.25
CA ASN A 14 -20.27 -1.74 -26.80
C ASN A 14 -21.77 -1.60 -27.12
N ALA A 15 -22.54 -0.98 -26.22
CA ALA A 15 -23.94 -0.72 -26.49
C ALA A 15 -24.14 0.25 -27.65
N GLY A 16 -23.32 1.30 -27.75
CA GLY A 16 -23.34 2.23 -28.85
C GLY A 16 -23.10 1.55 -30.21
N TYR A 17 -22.16 0.59 -30.28
CA TYR A 17 -21.95 -0.19 -31.51
C TYR A 17 -23.16 -1.05 -31.85
N GLN A 18 -23.79 -1.71 -30.87
CA GLN A 18 -24.99 -2.52 -31.11
C GLN A 18 -26.17 -1.67 -31.60
N ILE A 19 -26.38 -0.51 -30.98
CA ILE A 19 -27.44 0.43 -31.37
C ILE A 19 -27.15 1.02 -32.76
N ASN A 20 -25.89 1.31 -33.07
CA ASN A 20 -25.49 1.76 -34.42
C ASN A 20 -25.80 0.70 -35.48
N GLN A 21 -25.56 -0.59 -35.21
CA GLN A 21 -25.91 -1.68 -36.11
C GLN A 21 -27.43 -1.81 -36.31
N LEU A 22 -28.23 -1.61 -35.22
CA LEU A 22 -29.69 -1.68 -35.28
C LEU A 22 -30.28 -0.54 -36.07
N LEU A 23 -29.87 0.71 -35.80
CA LEU A 23 -30.48 1.91 -36.36
C LEU A 23 -29.83 2.36 -37.68
N GLN A 24 -28.62 1.87 -37.99
CA GLN A 24 -27.79 2.32 -39.13
C GLN A 24 -27.56 3.85 -39.12
N GLN A 25 -27.49 4.46 -37.95
CA GLN A 25 -27.29 5.90 -37.75
C GLN A 25 -25.99 6.18 -37.01
N SER A 26 -25.38 7.34 -37.25
CA SER A 26 -24.20 7.76 -36.52
C SER A 26 -24.51 7.99 -35.06
N ILE A 27 -23.64 7.49 -34.19
CA ILE A 27 -23.79 7.59 -32.74
C ILE A 27 -22.53 8.22 -32.17
N THR A 28 -22.73 9.19 -31.28
CA THR A 28 -21.68 9.77 -30.46
C THR A 28 -21.97 9.47 -28.99
N ILE A 29 -20.96 9.00 -28.25
CA ILE A 29 -21.08 8.70 -26.83
C ILE A 29 -20.36 9.78 -26.04
N TYR A 30 -21.03 10.36 -25.07
CA TYR A 30 -20.45 11.28 -24.09
C TYR A 30 -20.34 10.55 -22.75
N VAL A 31 -19.12 10.37 -22.26
CA VAL A 31 -18.87 9.78 -20.91
C VAL A 31 -18.90 10.92 -19.91
N ILE A 32 -19.67 10.75 -18.83
CA ILE A 32 -19.92 11.78 -17.83
C ILE A 32 -19.33 11.36 -16.49
N ASN A 33 -18.62 12.29 -15.84
CA ASN A 33 -18.16 12.17 -14.48
C ASN A 33 -18.34 13.50 -13.75
N GLN A 34 -18.88 13.47 -12.53
CA GLN A 34 -19.14 14.68 -11.71
C GLN A 34 -19.87 15.79 -12.50
N SER A 35 -20.91 15.42 -13.24
CA SER A 35 -21.72 16.32 -14.07
C SER A 35 -20.94 17.06 -15.18
N LYS A 36 -19.82 16.52 -15.62
CA LYS A 36 -19.02 17.05 -16.74
C LYS A 36 -18.74 15.94 -17.75
N VAL A 37 -18.72 16.30 -19.03
CA VAL A 37 -18.24 15.42 -20.09
C VAL A 37 -16.74 15.29 -19.96
N ILE A 38 -16.27 14.04 -19.72
CA ILE A 38 -14.84 13.74 -19.61
C ILE A 38 -14.27 13.15 -20.91
N LYS A 39 -15.13 12.56 -21.73
CA LYS A 39 -14.71 11.94 -23.00
C LYS A 39 -15.86 11.93 -24.01
N THR A 40 -15.54 12.23 -25.26
CA THR A 40 -16.45 12.14 -26.40
C THR A 40 -15.93 11.08 -27.36
N ILE A 41 -16.77 10.12 -27.75
CA ILE A 41 -16.39 8.97 -28.57
C ILE A 41 -17.37 8.87 -29.75
N PRO A 42 -17.01 9.35 -30.95
CA PRO A 42 -17.77 9.12 -32.16
C PRO A 42 -17.54 7.65 -32.62
N LEU A 43 -18.62 6.94 -32.95
CA LEU A 43 -18.54 5.56 -33.42
C LEU A 43 -18.40 5.44 -34.95
N GLN A 44 -18.55 6.52 -35.69
CA GLN A 44 -18.26 6.63 -37.13
C GLN A 44 -17.46 7.91 -37.39
N ASN A 45 -16.73 7.94 -38.51
CA ASN A 45 -15.91 9.10 -38.93
C ASN A 45 -16.76 10.32 -39.37
N HIS A 46 -17.64 10.78 -38.48
CA HIS A 46 -18.35 12.04 -38.69
C HIS A 46 -17.64 13.14 -37.90
N ILE A 47 -17.28 14.24 -38.63
CA ILE A 47 -16.79 15.47 -38.00
C ILE A 47 -17.99 16.05 -37.25
N ASP A 48 -17.92 16.01 -35.94
CA ASP A 48 -18.95 16.53 -35.04
C ASP A 48 -18.96 18.08 -35.18
N ASN A 49 -19.80 18.62 -36.04
CA ASN A 49 -20.07 20.05 -36.07
C ASN A 49 -20.92 20.40 -34.84
N THR A 50 -20.27 20.49 -33.69
CA THR A 50 -20.90 20.94 -32.44
C THR A 50 -21.35 22.39 -32.60
N THR A 51 -22.64 22.59 -32.74
CA THR A 51 -23.26 23.93 -32.70
C THR A 51 -23.42 24.35 -31.23
N GLN A 52 -23.45 25.66 -30.98
CA GLN A 52 -23.71 26.21 -29.63
C GLN A 52 -25.01 25.67 -29.03
N GLN A 53 -26.03 25.41 -29.86
CA GLN A 53 -27.30 24.80 -29.43
C GLN A 53 -27.11 23.33 -28.94
N HIS A 54 -26.20 22.59 -29.55
CA HIS A 54 -25.89 21.22 -29.15
C HIS A 54 -25.22 21.20 -27.76
N GLU A 55 -24.29 22.08 -27.46
CA GLU A 55 -23.66 22.21 -26.15
C GLU A 55 -24.67 22.61 -25.08
N GLN A 56 -25.59 23.49 -25.36
CA GLN A 56 -26.68 23.88 -24.48
C GLN A 56 -27.61 22.69 -24.20
N ALA A 57 -27.95 21.89 -25.19
CA ALA A 57 -28.77 20.70 -25.03
C ALA A 57 -28.07 19.63 -24.22
N LEU A 58 -26.78 19.38 -24.46
CA LEU A 58 -25.95 18.46 -23.61
C LEU A 58 -25.93 18.90 -22.14
N SER A 59 -25.68 20.17 -21.89
CA SER A 59 -25.67 20.74 -20.55
C SER A 59 -27.04 20.61 -19.87
N TRP A 60 -28.09 20.77 -20.62
CA TRP A 60 -29.47 20.61 -20.12
C TRP A 60 -29.76 19.13 -19.76
N VAL A 61 -29.38 18.16 -20.62
CA VAL A 61 -29.52 16.73 -20.35
C VAL A 61 -28.74 16.33 -19.11
N ILE A 62 -27.51 16.81 -18.94
CA ILE A 62 -26.69 16.54 -17.75
C ILE A 62 -27.37 17.05 -16.48
N LYS A 63 -27.97 18.25 -16.54
CA LYS A 63 -28.62 18.87 -15.38
C LYS A 63 -29.97 18.28 -15.04
N ASN A 64 -30.79 17.94 -16.05
CA ASN A 64 -32.16 17.52 -15.86
C ASN A 64 -32.35 16.00 -15.95
N GLU A 65 -31.31 15.27 -16.38
CA GLU A 65 -31.30 13.79 -16.50
C GLU A 65 -32.47 13.25 -17.37
N ARG A 66 -32.87 14.05 -18.35
CA ARG A 66 -33.94 13.72 -19.29
C ARG A 66 -33.46 13.84 -20.72
N GLN A 67 -34.08 13.07 -21.62
CA GLN A 67 -33.79 13.13 -23.04
C GLN A 67 -34.13 14.51 -23.65
N ALA A 68 -33.37 14.91 -24.66
CA ALA A 68 -33.58 16.14 -25.42
C ALA A 68 -33.16 15.94 -26.89
N GLY A 69 -33.63 16.82 -27.75
CA GLY A 69 -33.23 16.82 -29.15
C GLY A 69 -34.38 16.46 -30.11
N ALA A 70 -34.04 16.01 -31.31
CA ALA A 70 -34.91 15.90 -32.49
C ALA A 70 -36.24 15.16 -32.29
N THR A 71 -36.36 14.26 -31.32
CA THR A 71 -37.56 13.47 -31.05
C THR A 71 -38.34 13.95 -29.82
N THR A 72 -37.96 15.11 -29.25
CA THR A 72 -38.50 15.60 -27.98
C THR A 72 -38.98 17.05 -28.13
N ASP A 73 -39.81 17.49 -27.18
CA ASP A 73 -40.24 18.91 -27.10
C ASP A 73 -39.10 19.83 -26.60
N THR A 74 -37.98 19.27 -26.14
CA THR A 74 -36.86 20.01 -25.58
C THR A 74 -35.72 20.04 -26.59
N PHE A 75 -35.36 21.21 -27.11
CA PHE A 75 -34.38 21.42 -28.18
C PHE A 75 -34.72 20.67 -29.50
N PRO A 76 -35.96 20.75 -30.02
CA PRO A 76 -36.37 20.02 -31.23
C PRO A 76 -35.61 20.41 -32.50
N GLY A 77 -34.90 21.55 -32.48
CA GLY A 77 -34.15 22.07 -33.63
C GLY A 77 -32.75 21.47 -33.82
N ILE A 78 -32.27 20.62 -32.92
CA ILE A 78 -30.98 19.93 -33.09
C ILE A 78 -31.18 18.59 -33.81
N ASN A 79 -30.31 18.28 -34.79
CA ASN A 79 -30.35 17.04 -35.55
C ASN A 79 -29.76 15.84 -34.79
N LYS A 80 -29.88 15.84 -33.47
CA LYS A 80 -29.42 14.74 -32.60
C LYS A 80 -30.46 14.44 -31.53
N TRP A 81 -30.63 13.16 -31.22
CA TRP A 81 -31.42 12.69 -30.10
C TRP A 81 -30.45 12.33 -28.96
N LEU A 82 -30.55 13.07 -27.87
CA LEU A 82 -29.68 12.91 -26.68
C LEU A 82 -30.40 12.11 -25.62
N ILE A 83 -29.89 10.93 -25.33
CA ILE A 83 -30.48 9.98 -24.39
C ILE A 83 -29.52 9.79 -23.20
N PRO A 84 -29.93 10.17 -21.97
CA PRO A 84 -29.12 9.95 -20.79
C PRO A 84 -29.09 8.45 -20.44
N ILE A 85 -27.92 7.95 -19.98
CA ILE A 85 -27.68 6.57 -19.57
C ILE A 85 -27.24 6.53 -18.11
N GLY A 86 -27.90 5.65 -17.35
CA GLY A 86 -27.70 5.46 -15.92
C GLY A 86 -28.71 6.24 -15.07
N THR A 87 -28.79 5.90 -13.80
CA THR A 87 -29.59 6.60 -12.79
C THR A 87 -28.82 7.78 -12.22
N SER A 88 -29.52 8.68 -11.53
CA SER A 88 -28.95 9.92 -10.98
C SER A 88 -27.73 9.70 -10.07
N PRO A 89 -26.59 10.34 -10.34
CA PRO A 89 -26.24 11.13 -11.52
C PRO A 89 -25.90 10.26 -12.74
N ILE A 90 -26.34 10.69 -13.93
CA ILE A 90 -26.10 9.96 -15.19
C ILE A 90 -24.62 9.74 -15.45
N LYS A 91 -24.29 8.63 -16.11
CA LYS A 91 -22.89 8.23 -16.39
C LYS A 91 -22.49 8.39 -17.84
N GLY A 92 -23.47 8.56 -18.72
CA GLY A 92 -23.23 8.81 -20.12
C GLY A 92 -24.42 9.43 -20.81
N ILE A 93 -24.20 9.94 -22.03
CA ILE A 93 -25.26 10.35 -22.96
C ILE A 93 -24.95 9.66 -24.28
N LEU A 94 -25.98 9.03 -24.86
CA LEU A 94 -25.96 8.52 -26.21
C LEU A 94 -26.58 9.58 -27.11
N ALA A 95 -25.84 10.10 -28.08
CA ALA A 95 -26.33 11.03 -29.08
C ALA A 95 -26.47 10.29 -30.40
N ILE A 96 -27.70 10.16 -30.88
CA ILE A 96 -28.06 9.51 -32.16
C ILE A 96 -28.33 10.60 -33.16
N ASP A 97 -27.67 10.57 -34.31
CA ASP A 97 -27.95 11.49 -35.42
C ASP A 97 -29.34 11.18 -35.98
N TYR A 98 -30.19 12.20 -36.04
CA TYR A 98 -31.56 12.06 -36.47
C TYR A 98 -31.80 12.92 -37.72
N GLN A 99 -32.18 12.26 -38.84
CA GLN A 99 -32.62 12.95 -40.03
C GLN A 99 -34.14 12.91 -40.08
N SER A 100 -34.79 14.06 -40.28
CA SER A 100 -36.24 14.23 -40.24
C SER A 100 -37.01 13.37 -41.26
N SER A 101 -36.31 12.78 -42.23
CA SER A 101 -36.88 11.87 -43.24
C SER A 101 -36.92 10.39 -42.80
N GLN A 102 -36.29 10.04 -41.70
CA GLN A 102 -36.25 8.67 -41.21
C GLN A 102 -37.14 8.50 -39.97
N VAL A 103 -38.26 7.86 -40.15
CA VAL A 103 -39.14 7.44 -39.03
C VAL A 103 -38.60 6.13 -38.48
N ILE A 104 -38.23 6.09 -37.21
CA ILE A 104 -37.84 4.85 -36.54
C ILE A 104 -39.07 3.93 -36.54
N ASN A 105 -38.92 2.71 -37.07
CA ASN A 105 -39.95 1.72 -37.06
C ASN A 105 -40.36 1.40 -35.59
N PRO A 106 -41.67 1.24 -35.24
CA PRO A 106 -42.08 0.90 -33.88
C PRO A 106 -41.44 -0.34 -33.31
N TYR A 107 -41.06 -1.32 -34.10
CA TYR A 107 -40.32 -2.50 -33.69
C TYR A 107 -38.88 -2.15 -33.25
N ASP A 108 -38.18 -1.36 -34.03
CA ASP A 108 -36.81 -0.91 -33.71
C ASP A 108 -36.80 0.02 -32.48
N ALA A 109 -37.80 0.85 -32.31
CA ALA A 109 -37.99 1.70 -31.14
C ALA A 109 -38.13 0.88 -29.86
N SER A 110 -38.94 -0.22 -29.89
CA SER A 110 -39.09 -1.11 -28.74
C SER A 110 -37.80 -1.86 -28.38
N ILE A 111 -37.04 -2.29 -29.38
CA ILE A 111 -35.71 -2.92 -29.16
C ILE A 111 -34.76 -1.90 -28.54
N LEU A 112 -34.70 -0.68 -29.09
CA LEU A 112 -33.85 0.39 -28.58
C LEU A 112 -34.15 0.69 -27.11
N GLU A 113 -35.43 0.82 -26.75
CA GLU A 113 -35.86 1.06 -25.37
C GLU A 113 -35.42 -0.10 -24.44
N SER A 114 -35.54 -1.34 -24.87
CA SER A 114 -35.07 -2.51 -24.11
C SER A 114 -33.54 -2.48 -23.92
N MET A 115 -32.78 -2.16 -24.98
CA MET A 115 -31.32 -2.07 -24.91
C MET A 115 -30.86 -0.94 -24.00
N LEU A 116 -31.54 0.21 -24.02
CA LEU A 116 -31.21 1.35 -23.15
C LEU A 116 -31.50 1.04 -21.68
N ASN A 117 -32.59 0.34 -21.39
CA ASN A 117 -32.92 -0.09 -20.06
C ASN A 117 -31.90 -1.11 -19.53
N GLU A 118 -31.51 -2.09 -20.33
CA GLU A 118 -30.49 -3.08 -19.98
C GLU A 118 -29.13 -2.43 -19.77
N LEU A 119 -28.73 -1.49 -20.65
CA LEU A 119 -27.51 -0.72 -20.52
C LEU A 119 -27.50 0.11 -19.23
N SER A 120 -28.60 0.79 -18.91
CA SER A 120 -28.72 1.58 -17.68
C SER A 120 -28.55 0.73 -16.45
N LEU A 121 -29.17 -0.45 -16.39
CA LEU A 121 -28.99 -1.42 -15.30
C LEU A 121 -27.55 -1.93 -15.21
N ALA A 122 -26.93 -2.23 -16.35
CA ALA A 122 -25.53 -2.70 -16.37
C ALA A 122 -24.56 -1.63 -15.85
N VAL A 123 -24.74 -0.38 -16.25
CA VAL A 123 -23.96 0.78 -15.79
C VAL A 123 -24.14 1.01 -14.31
N GLU A 124 -25.37 0.91 -13.81
CA GLU A 124 -25.68 1.02 -12.38
C GLU A 124 -24.99 -0.07 -11.56
N ASN A 125 -25.11 -1.34 -11.99
CA ASN A 125 -24.47 -2.46 -11.31
C ASN A 125 -22.93 -2.30 -11.24
N VAL A 126 -22.27 -1.90 -12.33
CA VAL A 126 -20.80 -1.66 -12.32
C VAL A 126 -20.44 -0.52 -11.38
N THR A 127 -21.25 0.53 -11.34
CA THR A 127 -21.03 1.68 -10.45
C THR A 127 -21.18 1.29 -8.97
N LEU A 128 -22.23 0.56 -8.63
CA LEU A 128 -22.48 0.04 -7.26
C LEU A 128 -21.39 -0.92 -6.81
N LEU A 129 -20.96 -1.84 -7.67
CA LEU A 129 -19.87 -2.77 -7.36
C LEU A 129 -18.56 -2.02 -7.06
N LYS A 130 -18.26 -0.97 -7.84
CA LYS A 130 -17.08 -0.12 -7.61
C LYS A 130 -17.17 0.59 -6.26
N GLN A 131 -18.30 1.22 -5.96
CA GLN A 131 -18.52 1.92 -4.69
C GLN A 131 -18.44 0.97 -3.48
N THR A 132 -19.05 -0.20 -3.58
CA THR A 132 -19.01 -1.23 -2.53
C THR A 132 -17.57 -1.68 -2.28
N ARG A 133 -16.81 -1.92 -3.34
CA ARG A 133 -15.40 -2.31 -3.22
C ARG A 133 -14.55 -1.23 -2.56
N GLU A 134 -14.72 0.04 -2.95
CA GLU A 134 -14.02 1.17 -2.35
C GLU A 134 -14.35 1.30 -0.86
N SER A 135 -15.65 1.18 -0.50
CA SER A 135 -16.09 1.21 0.89
C SER A 135 -15.54 0.05 1.71
N MET A 136 -15.50 -1.18 1.16
CA MET A 136 -14.90 -2.34 1.82
C MET A 136 -13.40 -2.14 2.08
N LEU A 137 -12.65 -1.66 1.09
CA LEU A 137 -11.23 -1.35 1.25
C LEU A 137 -10.98 -0.26 2.31
N GLN A 138 -11.85 0.74 2.38
CA GLN A 138 -11.77 1.78 3.40
C GLN A 138 -12.08 1.23 4.79
N ALA A 139 -13.11 0.39 4.93
CA ALA A 139 -13.44 -0.27 6.20
C ALA A 139 -12.33 -1.20 6.68
N GLU A 140 -11.71 -1.97 5.78
CA GLU A 140 -10.58 -2.84 6.07
C GLU A 140 -9.37 -2.03 6.59
N ARG A 141 -9.06 -0.90 5.92
CA ARG A 141 -7.99 0.01 6.38
C ARG A 141 -8.28 0.58 7.77
N GLN A 142 -9.53 0.97 8.05
CA GLN A 142 -9.92 1.49 9.37
C GLN A 142 -9.82 0.42 10.45
N LEU A 143 -10.23 -0.82 10.17
CA LEU A 143 -10.10 -1.95 11.10
C LEU A 143 -8.62 -2.23 11.41
N THR A 144 -7.78 -2.30 10.39
CA THR A 144 -6.34 -2.50 10.55
C THR A 144 -5.72 -1.39 11.40
N HIS A 145 -6.07 -0.13 11.13
CA HIS A 145 -5.59 1.01 11.91
C HIS A 145 -6.10 0.98 13.37
N SER A 146 -7.36 0.61 13.60
CA SER A 146 -7.91 0.47 14.96
C SER A 146 -7.21 -0.64 15.75
N ASN A 147 -7.00 -1.80 15.14
CA ASN A 147 -6.26 -2.90 15.74
C ASN A 147 -4.81 -2.51 16.05
N PHE A 148 -4.17 -1.76 15.15
CA PHE A 148 -2.85 -1.18 15.33
C PHE A 148 -2.79 -0.30 16.59
N LEU A 149 -3.69 0.66 16.75
CA LEU A 149 -3.73 1.53 17.92
C LEU A 149 -4.01 0.77 19.22
N ARG A 150 -4.88 -0.25 19.18
CA ARG A 150 -5.20 -1.08 20.34
C ARG A 150 -4.00 -1.90 20.80
N SER A 151 -3.26 -2.52 19.88
CA SER A 151 -2.04 -3.26 20.19
C SER A 151 -0.97 -2.36 20.80
N ILE A 152 -0.71 -1.19 20.18
CA ILE A 152 0.23 -0.19 20.70
C ILE A 152 -0.12 0.21 22.15
N SER A 153 -1.40 0.48 22.41
CA SER A 153 -1.84 0.91 23.74
C SER A 153 -1.60 -0.16 24.80
N HIS A 154 -1.80 -1.44 24.44
CA HIS A 154 -1.50 -2.57 25.31
C HIS A 154 0.00 -2.69 25.58
N ASP A 155 0.81 -2.63 24.53
CA ASP A 155 2.25 -2.87 24.61
C ASP A 155 3.04 -1.71 25.24
N ILE A 156 2.47 -0.50 25.24
CA ILE A 156 2.96 0.63 26.05
C ILE A 156 2.59 0.46 27.53
N ARG A 157 1.36 0.04 27.81
CA ARG A 157 0.85 -0.03 29.17
C ARG A 157 1.63 -1.05 30.03
N THR A 158 1.97 -2.20 29.46
CA THR A 158 2.64 -3.29 30.20
C THR A 158 3.99 -2.85 30.78
N PRO A 159 4.99 -2.38 30.01
CA PRO A 159 6.26 -1.92 30.57
C PRO A 159 6.09 -0.72 31.51
N LEU A 160 5.17 0.20 31.18
CA LEU A 160 4.91 1.34 32.03
C LEU A 160 4.39 0.92 33.42
N THR A 161 3.45 -0.02 33.47
CA THR A 161 2.92 -0.58 34.73
C THR A 161 4.01 -1.29 35.52
N THR A 162 4.90 -2.02 34.87
CA THR A 162 6.04 -2.67 35.49
C THR A 162 7.02 -1.67 36.08
N ILE A 163 7.37 -0.62 35.34
CA ILE A 163 8.23 0.48 35.84
C ILE A 163 7.61 1.13 37.07
N MET A 164 6.34 1.50 36.99
CA MET A 164 5.62 2.15 38.07
C MET A 164 5.53 1.24 39.31
N GLY A 165 5.23 -0.05 39.13
CA GLY A 165 5.18 -1.03 40.24
C GLY A 165 6.53 -1.21 40.91
N ASN A 166 7.62 -1.36 40.14
CA ASN A 166 8.96 -1.48 40.69
C ASN A 166 9.37 -0.22 41.47
N LEU A 167 9.06 0.97 40.94
CA LEU A 167 9.35 2.23 41.60
C LEU A 167 8.50 2.42 42.88
N ASP A 168 7.23 2.02 42.86
CA ASP A 168 6.35 2.08 44.02
C ASP A 168 6.90 1.18 45.19
N ILE A 169 7.33 -0.03 44.85
CA ILE A 169 7.97 -0.93 45.80
C ILE A 169 9.25 -0.28 46.37
N LEU A 170 10.08 0.31 45.52
CA LEU A 170 11.31 0.96 45.96
C LEU A 170 11.03 2.17 46.87
N VAL A 171 9.98 2.94 46.63
CA VAL A 171 9.61 4.10 47.46
C VAL A 171 8.99 3.65 48.77
N SER A 172 8.07 2.69 48.73
CA SER A 172 7.25 2.32 49.89
C SER A 172 7.97 1.36 50.85
N HIS A 173 8.81 0.44 50.32
CA HIS A 173 9.41 -0.67 51.10
C HIS A 173 10.94 -0.65 51.13
N SER A 174 11.57 0.46 50.70
CA SER A 174 13.05 0.56 50.61
C SER A 174 13.79 0.23 51.91
N LYS A 175 13.20 0.49 53.05
CA LYS A 175 13.85 0.23 54.35
C LYS A 175 14.02 -1.25 54.66
N ASP A 176 13.11 -2.08 54.16
CA ASP A 176 13.05 -3.53 54.46
C ASP A 176 13.70 -4.40 53.40
N MET A 177 14.21 -3.78 52.31
CA MET A 177 14.82 -4.46 51.19
C MET A 177 16.33 -4.48 51.24
N SER A 178 16.93 -5.62 50.80
CA SER A 178 18.37 -5.74 50.60
C SER A 178 18.86 -4.85 49.42
N ILE A 179 20.15 -4.57 49.40
CA ILE A 179 20.79 -3.81 48.32
C ILE A 179 20.59 -4.55 46.97
N ILE A 180 20.69 -5.89 46.97
CA ILE A 180 20.56 -6.71 45.77
C ILE A 180 19.14 -6.60 45.18
N GLU A 181 18.10 -6.67 46.02
CA GLU A 181 16.70 -6.51 45.57
C GLU A 181 16.43 -5.16 44.98
N LYS A 182 16.96 -4.08 45.60
CA LYS A 182 16.86 -2.72 45.08
C LYS A 182 17.51 -2.60 43.68
N GLU A 183 18.74 -3.15 43.57
CA GLU A 183 19.48 -3.12 42.31
C GLU A 183 18.74 -3.88 41.19
N GLN A 184 18.17 -5.04 41.50
CA GLN A 184 17.36 -5.82 40.58
C GLN A 184 16.14 -5.04 40.06
N LEU A 185 15.38 -4.36 40.95
CA LEU A 185 14.23 -3.55 40.56
C LEU A 185 14.62 -2.34 39.72
N LEU A 186 15.77 -1.70 40.06
CA LEU A 186 16.29 -0.58 39.26
C LEU A 186 16.72 -1.03 37.86
N VAL A 187 17.49 -2.12 37.77
CA VAL A 187 17.94 -2.70 36.50
C VAL A 187 16.73 -3.10 35.64
N HIS A 188 15.75 -3.77 36.26
CA HIS A 188 14.52 -4.15 35.53
C HIS A 188 13.73 -2.94 35.03
N SER A 189 13.56 -1.90 35.87
CA SER A 189 12.89 -0.65 35.46
C SER A 189 13.62 0.07 34.33
N PHE A 190 14.95 0.08 34.38
CA PHE A 190 15.78 0.66 33.32
C PHE A 190 15.63 -0.11 32.01
N GLN A 191 15.64 -1.43 32.04
CA GLN A 191 15.41 -2.27 30.87
C GLN A 191 14.02 -2.06 30.27
N GLU A 192 12.98 -1.96 31.10
CA GLU A 192 11.62 -1.64 30.62
C GLU A 192 11.53 -0.25 30.00
N SER A 193 12.24 0.74 30.55
CA SER A 193 12.31 2.08 29.99
C SER A 193 13.00 2.10 28.61
N GLN A 194 14.09 1.34 28.46
CA GLN A 194 14.78 1.20 27.17
C GLN A 194 13.88 0.53 26.12
N TYR A 195 13.16 -0.52 26.51
CA TYR A 195 12.19 -1.17 25.64
C TYR A 195 11.09 -0.20 25.19
N LEU A 196 10.51 0.56 26.11
CA LEU A 196 9.48 1.56 25.82
C LEU A 196 9.98 2.64 24.88
N TYR A 197 11.21 3.12 25.08
CA TYR A 197 11.83 4.09 24.18
C TYR A 197 11.97 3.57 22.75
N LEU A 198 12.44 2.33 22.58
CA LEU A 198 12.57 1.69 21.25
C LEU A 198 11.19 1.52 20.60
N LEU A 199 10.20 1.12 21.37
CA LEU A 199 8.80 0.98 20.93
C LEU A 199 8.26 2.26 20.36
N VAL A 200 8.34 3.36 21.13
CA VAL A 200 7.86 4.67 20.72
C VAL A 200 8.62 5.15 19.45
N THR A 201 9.92 4.96 19.40
CA THR A 201 10.75 5.33 18.25
C THR A 201 10.33 4.58 16.98
N ASN A 202 10.05 3.29 17.09
CA ASN A 202 9.58 2.48 15.94
C ASN A 202 8.19 2.92 15.48
N ILE A 203 7.26 3.21 16.40
CA ILE A 203 5.93 3.72 16.07
C ILE A 203 6.02 5.08 15.35
N LEU A 204 6.82 6.01 15.87
CA LEU A 204 7.01 7.33 15.25
C LEU A 204 7.63 7.20 13.85
N SER A 205 8.57 6.28 13.67
CA SER A 205 9.15 5.99 12.35
C SER A 205 8.11 5.44 11.39
N LEU A 206 7.28 4.47 11.83
CA LEU A 206 6.21 3.90 11.00
C LEU A 206 5.16 4.95 10.62
N THR A 207 4.67 5.73 11.58
CA THR A 207 3.65 6.77 11.31
C THR A 207 4.18 7.83 10.35
N LYS A 208 5.46 8.21 10.48
CA LYS A 208 6.12 9.12 9.57
C LYS A 208 6.22 8.53 8.16
N LEU A 209 6.63 7.28 8.02
CA LEU A 209 6.79 6.62 6.72
C LEU A 209 5.45 6.30 6.03
N GLN A 210 4.38 6.09 6.79
CA GLN A 210 3.04 5.81 6.26
C GLN A 210 2.29 7.06 5.79
N SER A 211 2.70 8.26 6.23
CA SER A 211 2.08 9.49 5.76
C SER A 211 2.39 9.71 4.27
N SER A 212 1.35 10.00 3.48
CA SER A 212 1.43 10.17 2.02
C SER A 212 2.33 11.33 1.57
N ASN A 213 2.66 12.27 2.47
CA ASN A 213 3.44 13.47 2.16
C ASN A 213 4.94 13.35 2.50
N VAL A 214 5.41 12.22 3.05
CA VAL A 214 6.83 12.05 3.38
C VAL A 214 7.57 11.46 2.18
N GLN A 215 8.31 12.32 1.50
CA GLN A 215 9.34 11.92 0.56
C GLN A 215 10.60 11.55 1.35
N ILE A 216 11.13 10.34 1.13
CA ILE A 216 12.44 9.96 1.63
C ILE A 216 13.52 10.69 0.83
N LYS A 217 14.62 11.03 1.48
CA LYS A 217 15.74 11.71 0.82
C LYS A 217 16.73 10.67 0.28
N LEU A 218 16.43 10.15 -0.91
CA LEU A 218 17.39 9.30 -1.61
C LEU A 218 18.60 10.15 -2.04
N GLN A 219 19.78 9.77 -1.59
CA GLN A 219 21.04 10.42 -1.94
C GLN A 219 22.07 9.37 -2.32
N PRO A 220 23.00 9.68 -3.23
CA PRO A 220 24.11 8.78 -3.50
C PRO A 220 24.94 8.59 -2.23
N TYR A 221 25.11 7.35 -1.82
CA TYR A 221 25.84 6.97 -0.62
C TYR A 221 26.83 5.84 -0.94
N LEU A 222 28.05 5.95 -0.49
CA LEU A 222 29.10 4.97 -0.78
C LEU A 222 28.92 3.75 0.15
N VAL A 223 28.93 2.54 -0.42
CA VAL A 223 28.74 1.31 0.37
C VAL A 223 29.81 1.15 1.44
N SER A 224 31.07 1.51 1.17
CA SER A 224 32.14 1.48 2.17
C SER A 224 31.87 2.42 3.36
N GLU A 225 31.32 3.62 3.13
CA GLU A 225 30.95 4.54 4.23
C GLU A 225 29.83 3.95 5.09
N LEU A 226 28.86 3.27 4.46
CA LEU A 226 27.79 2.59 5.17
C LEU A 226 28.36 1.46 6.05
N VAL A 227 29.32 0.69 5.56
CA VAL A 227 30.00 -0.38 6.31
C VAL A 227 30.75 0.20 7.50
N GLU A 228 31.49 1.29 7.33
CA GLU A 228 32.23 1.97 8.41
C GLU A 228 31.27 2.48 9.50
N GLU A 229 30.12 3.07 9.10
CA GLU A 229 29.12 3.55 10.04
C GLU A 229 28.48 2.40 10.84
N ILE A 230 28.19 1.28 10.17
CA ILE A 230 27.70 0.05 10.84
C ILE A 230 28.73 -0.45 11.85
N ASP A 231 29.99 -0.54 11.47
CA ASP A 231 31.08 -1.01 12.34
C ASP A 231 31.24 -0.13 13.57
N MET A 232 31.20 1.20 13.42
CA MET A 232 31.24 2.13 14.56
C MET A 232 30.04 1.94 15.52
N ILE A 233 28.85 1.70 15.00
CA ILE A 233 27.66 1.47 15.82
C ILE A 233 27.77 0.13 16.55
N LEU A 234 28.24 -0.93 15.90
CA LEU A 234 28.47 -2.24 16.50
C LEU A 234 29.50 -2.19 17.65
N GLU A 235 30.56 -1.39 17.49
CA GLU A 235 31.52 -1.16 18.58
C GLU A 235 30.87 -0.48 19.78
N ARG A 236 30.17 0.63 19.56
CA ARG A 236 29.48 1.38 20.63
C ARG A 236 28.47 0.52 21.39
N ARG A 237 27.82 -0.44 20.70
CA ARG A 237 26.84 -1.37 21.29
C ARG A 237 27.47 -2.64 21.87
N HIS A 238 28.79 -2.78 21.83
CA HIS A 238 29.55 -3.97 22.25
C HIS A 238 29.16 -5.27 21.53
N LEU A 239 28.66 -5.14 20.28
CA LEU A 239 28.18 -6.27 19.47
C LEU A 239 29.22 -6.83 18.51
N LYS A 240 30.38 -6.15 18.33
CA LYS A 240 31.41 -6.51 17.35
C LYS A 240 32.03 -7.89 17.56
N LYS A 241 32.03 -8.41 18.81
CA LYS A 241 32.49 -9.77 19.10
C LYS A 241 31.58 -10.86 18.56
N ARG A 242 30.29 -10.55 18.36
CA ARG A 242 29.24 -11.46 17.94
C ARG A 242 28.85 -11.28 16.48
N ILE A 243 29.02 -10.09 15.93
CA ILE A 243 28.58 -9.73 14.58
C ILE A 243 29.79 -9.46 13.71
N THR A 244 29.86 -10.17 12.58
CA THR A 244 30.88 -9.96 11.55
C THR A 244 30.23 -9.24 10.37
N VAL A 245 30.88 -8.20 9.86
CA VAL A 245 30.50 -7.52 8.63
C VAL A 245 31.42 -7.97 7.52
N SER A 246 30.86 -8.57 6.48
CA SER A 246 31.60 -9.02 5.30
C SER A 246 31.10 -8.30 4.06
N SER A 247 31.97 -7.51 3.40
CA SER A 247 31.62 -6.81 2.17
C SER A 247 32.58 -7.22 1.05
N SER A 248 32.00 -7.59 -0.09
CA SER A 248 32.74 -7.74 -1.36
C SER A 248 32.57 -6.51 -2.27
N VAL A 249 31.84 -5.48 -1.79
CA VAL A 249 31.52 -4.26 -2.52
C VAL A 249 32.29 -3.10 -1.86
N ASN A 250 33.15 -2.44 -2.61
CA ASN A 250 33.98 -1.36 -2.05
C ASN A 250 33.53 0.04 -2.51
N LEU A 251 33.79 0.38 -3.75
CA LEU A 251 33.61 1.75 -4.25
C LEU A 251 32.33 1.89 -5.12
N GLN A 252 31.21 1.38 -4.62
CA GLN A 252 29.93 1.46 -5.32
C GLN A 252 29.00 2.44 -4.62
N PHE A 253 28.39 3.35 -5.40
CA PHE A 253 27.34 4.24 -4.93
C PHE A 253 25.97 3.55 -5.05
N ILE A 254 25.12 3.79 -4.06
CA ILE A 254 23.71 3.39 -4.00
C ILE A 254 22.88 4.61 -3.61
N HIS A 255 21.64 4.70 -4.13
CA HIS A 255 20.74 5.81 -3.80
C HIS A 255 19.83 5.41 -2.63
N ILE A 256 20.15 5.91 -1.45
CA ILE A 256 19.45 5.56 -0.21
C ILE A 256 19.25 6.76 0.72
N ASP A 257 18.28 6.64 1.61
CA ASP A 257 18.27 7.38 2.88
C ASP A 257 19.08 6.55 3.88
N SER A 258 20.34 6.94 4.11
CA SER A 258 21.30 6.16 4.92
C SER A 258 20.78 5.89 6.34
N LYS A 259 20.06 6.86 6.96
CA LYS A 259 19.50 6.71 8.30
C LYS A 259 18.42 5.63 8.36
N LEU A 260 17.57 5.58 7.34
CA LEU A 260 16.51 4.57 7.26
C LEU A 260 17.10 3.19 6.94
N ILE A 261 18.07 3.09 6.05
CA ILE A 261 18.73 1.80 5.75
C ILE A 261 19.49 1.28 6.97
N LEU A 262 20.22 2.15 7.69
CA LEU A 262 20.84 1.77 8.95
C LEU A 262 19.81 1.28 9.97
N GLN A 263 18.67 1.97 10.11
CA GLN A 263 17.59 1.53 10.97
C GLN A 263 17.06 0.16 10.56
N ALA A 264 16.89 -0.10 9.27
CA ALA A 264 16.46 -1.40 8.75
C ALA A 264 17.47 -2.50 9.08
N LEU A 265 18.76 -2.27 8.81
CA LEU A 265 19.82 -3.23 9.09
C LEU A 265 19.94 -3.54 10.59
N PHE A 266 19.88 -2.50 11.46
CA PHE A 266 19.94 -2.73 12.91
C PHE A 266 18.70 -3.45 13.44
N ASN A 267 17.49 -3.23 12.90
CA ASN A 267 16.33 -4.04 13.25
C ASN A 267 16.52 -5.53 12.88
N LEU A 268 17.12 -5.83 11.74
CA LEU A 268 17.43 -7.22 11.33
C LEU A 268 18.51 -7.83 12.23
N ILE A 269 19.57 -7.08 12.55
CA ILE A 269 20.64 -7.51 13.45
C ILE A 269 20.12 -7.76 14.85
N GLU A 270 19.31 -6.86 15.42
CA GLU A 270 18.69 -7.02 16.74
C GLU A 270 17.75 -8.24 16.77
N ASN A 271 17.03 -8.50 15.69
CA ASN A 271 16.20 -9.69 15.54
C ASN A 271 17.07 -10.96 15.58
N ALA A 272 18.17 -11.01 14.84
CA ALA A 272 19.11 -12.12 14.86
C ALA A 272 19.76 -12.31 16.23
N VAL A 273 20.17 -11.22 16.90
CA VAL A 273 20.73 -11.27 18.28
C VAL A 273 19.72 -11.83 19.27
N LYS A 274 18.45 -11.46 19.14
CA LYS A 274 17.38 -11.88 20.05
C LYS A 274 17.01 -13.36 19.88
N HIS A 275 17.03 -13.86 18.67
CA HIS A 275 16.59 -15.21 18.33
C HIS A 275 17.73 -16.24 18.27
N THR A 276 18.93 -15.87 18.70
CA THR A 276 20.09 -16.77 18.75
C THR A 276 20.74 -16.77 20.15
N SER A 277 21.47 -17.82 20.50
CA SER A 277 22.22 -17.88 21.76
C SER A 277 23.36 -16.85 21.78
N THR A 278 23.87 -16.52 22.98
CA THR A 278 24.94 -15.52 23.16
C THR A 278 26.24 -15.88 22.42
N ASP A 279 26.49 -17.16 22.20
CA ASP A 279 27.70 -17.67 21.54
C ASP A 279 27.58 -17.78 20.02
N THR A 280 26.37 -17.62 19.51
CA THR A 280 26.10 -17.71 18.07
C THR A 280 26.62 -16.48 17.33
N LYS A 281 27.37 -16.71 16.26
CA LYS A 281 27.84 -15.65 15.35
C LYS A 281 26.74 -15.25 14.37
N ILE A 282 26.69 -13.97 14.09
CA ILE A 282 25.81 -13.37 13.11
C ILE A 282 26.67 -12.72 12.04
N ASN A 283 26.31 -12.88 10.78
CA ASN A 283 27.04 -12.26 9.67
C ASN A 283 26.13 -11.30 8.90
N LEU A 284 26.58 -10.04 8.77
CA LEU A 284 26.04 -9.10 7.80
C LEU A 284 26.86 -9.21 6.53
N SER A 285 26.30 -9.78 5.47
CA SER A 285 26.93 -9.96 4.18
C SER A 285 26.44 -8.90 3.19
N ILE A 286 27.37 -8.21 2.53
CA ILE A 286 27.10 -7.19 1.50
C ILE A 286 27.82 -7.62 0.23
N ARG A 287 27.07 -7.93 -0.83
CA ARG A 287 27.63 -8.44 -2.08
C ARG A 287 26.84 -8.00 -3.30
N TYR A 288 27.43 -8.10 -4.47
CA TYR A 288 26.70 -7.94 -5.72
C TYR A 288 25.72 -9.11 -5.89
N ALA A 289 24.41 -8.78 -6.03
CA ALA A 289 23.39 -9.73 -6.45
C ALA A 289 23.34 -9.83 -7.98
N SER A 290 23.55 -8.70 -8.66
CA SER A 290 23.70 -8.55 -10.10
C SER A 290 24.59 -7.35 -10.42
N TYR A 291 24.75 -7.02 -11.70
CA TYR A 291 25.49 -5.81 -12.11
C TYR A 291 24.85 -4.51 -11.59
N GLU A 292 23.53 -4.49 -11.42
CA GLU A 292 22.77 -3.30 -11.02
C GLU A 292 22.22 -3.37 -9.59
N GLN A 293 22.51 -4.44 -8.83
CA GLN A 293 21.94 -4.65 -7.51
C GLN A 293 22.96 -5.14 -6.50
N ILE A 294 22.90 -4.57 -5.30
CA ILE A 294 23.67 -5.00 -4.13
C ILE A 294 22.72 -5.66 -3.14
N GLU A 295 23.03 -6.89 -2.74
CA GLU A 295 22.34 -7.65 -1.70
C GLU A 295 22.94 -7.32 -0.35
N PHE A 296 22.06 -6.99 0.59
CA PHE A 296 22.34 -6.90 2.01
C PHE A 296 21.65 -8.08 2.70
N ALA A 297 22.40 -8.94 3.37
CA ALA A 297 21.88 -10.13 4.00
C ALA A 297 22.37 -10.24 5.46
N VAL A 298 21.44 -10.37 6.41
CA VAL A 298 21.71 -10.73 7.80
C VAL A 298 21.49 -12.22 7.94
N ILE A 299 22.55 -12.93 8.32
CA ILE A 299 22.61 -14.39 8.39
C ILE A 299 22.83 -14.79 9.84
N ASP A 300 21.94 -15.62 10.39
CA ASP A 300 22.06 -16.20 11.72
C ASP A 300 22.02 -17.74 11.66
N GLU A 301 22.49 -18.36 12.74
CA GLU A 301 22.44 -19.80 12.96
C GLU A 301 21.45 -20.14 14.10
N GLY A 302 20.32 -19.46 14.13
CA GLY A 302 19.25 -19.67 15.09
C GLY A 302 18.38 -20.90 14.75
N PRO A 303 17.20 -21.03 15.38
CA PRO A 303 16.28 -22.15 15.14
C PRO A 303 15.59 -22.11 13.77
N GLY A 304 15.72 -21.01 13.03
CA GLY A 304 14.98 -20.81 11.78
C GLY A 304 13.50 -20.48 11.99
N ILE A 305 12.74 -20.45 10.89
CA ILE A 305 11.32 -20.09 10.87
C ILE A 305 10.54 -21.19 10.15
N SER A 306 9.46 -21.67 10.76
CA SER A 306 8.61 -22.71 10.17
C SER A 306 7.91 -22.24 8.89
N LEU A 307 7.60 -23.16 7.98
CA LEU A 307 6.94 -22.83 6.70
C LEU A 307 5.62 -22.08 6.89
N GLU A 308 4.87 -22.39 7.95
CA GLU A 308 3.59 -21.75 8.24
C GLU A 308 3.76 -20.29 8.72
N GLU A 309 4.89 -20.00 9.35
CA GLU A 309 5.19 -18.67 9.89
C GLU A 309 5.82 -17.74 8.86
N GLN A 310 6.53 -18.29 7.85
CA GLN A 310 7.27 -17.50 6.86
C GLN A 310 6.44 -16.44 6.11
N GLN A 311 5.15 -16.70 5.91
CA GLN A 311 4.24 -15.73 5.28
C GLN A 311 3.77 -14.64 6.22
N LYS A 312 3.75 -14.93 7.54
CA LYS A 312 3.19 -14.07 8.57
C LYS A 312 4.21 -13.17 9.27
N ILE A 313 5.51 -13.54 9.23
CA ILE A 313 6.57 -12.79 9.92
C ILE A 313 6.69 -11.33 9.50
N PHE A 314 6.16 -10.97 8.35
CA PHE A 314 6.16 -9.60 7.82
C PHE A 314 4.88 -8.84 8.18
N GLU A 315 3.87 -9.50 8.74
CA GLU A 315 2.65 -8.85 9.22
C GLU A 315 2.93 -8.03 10.48
N PRO A 316 2.32 -6.85 10.63
CA PRO A 316 2.49 -6.05 11.85
C PRO A 316 1.96 -6.81 13.06
N PHE A 317 2.70 -6.76 14.19
CA PHE A 317 2.40 -7.43 15.47
C PHE A 317 2.48 -8.96 15.46
N TYR A 318 2.95 -9.55 14.37
CA TYR A 318 3.17 -10.99 14.38
C TYR A 318 4.41 -11.32 15.22
N THR A 319 4.20 -12.12 16.26
CA THR A 319 5.27 -12.71 17.09
C THR A 319 5.19 -14.22 16.93
N GLY A 320 6.24 -14.81 16.36
CA GLY A 320 6.28 -16.26 16.16
C GLY A 320 6.06 -17.04 17.46
N SER A 321 5.49 -18.24 17.34
CA SER A 321 5.15 -19.14 18.46
C SER A 321 6.37 -19.87 19.06
N ASN A 322 7.57 -19.32 18.97
CA ASN A 322 8.81 -20.01 19.35
C ASN A 322 8.83 -20.42 20.83
N LYS A 323 8.48 -21.69 21.07
CA LYS A 323 8.49 -22.37 22.40
C LYS A 323 9.90 -22.62 22.97
N TYR A 324 10.95 -22.26 22.25
CA TYR A 324 12.32 -22.65 22.59
C TYR A 324 13.01 -21.73 23.61
N PHE A 325 12.49 -20.54 23.88
CA PHE A 325 13.10 -19.59 24.83
C PHE A 325 12.09 -19.19 25.90
N LYS A 326 11.83 -20.11 26.82
CA LYS A 326 10.85 -19.97 27.91
C LYS A 326 11.34 -19.22 29.15
N ASP A 327 12.57 -18.76 29.21
CA ASP A 327 13.06 -18.02 30.36
C ASP A 327 13.59 -16.63 29.99
N ASN A 328 12.89 -15.60 30.48
CA ASN A 328 13.30 -14.19 30.58
C ASN A 328 13.60 -13.40 29.29
N GLN A 329 13.25 -13.85 28.11
CA GLN A 329 13.34 -12.97 26.93
C GLN A 329 12.00 -12.29 26.65
N LYS A 330 12.03 -10.94 26.68
CA LYS A 330 10.89 -10.08 26.40
C LYS A 330 10.27 -10.42 25.06
N GLU A 331 8.96 -10.57 25.05
CA GLU A 331 8.18 -10.70 23.82
C GLU A 331 8.52 -9.55 22.86
N SER A 332 8.80 -9.87 21.61
CA SER A 332 8.99 -8.84 20.60
C SER A 332 7.62 -8.39 20.13
N MET A 333 7.47 -7.11 19.92
CA MET A 333 6.21 -6.50 19.49
C MET A 333 5.78 -6.88 18.07
N GLY A 334 6.60 -7.62 17.32
CA GLY A 334 6.33 -7.93 15.90
C GLY A 334 6.31 -6.72 14.95
N LEU A 335 6.87 -5.57 15.36
CA LEU A 335 6.95 -4.38 14.52
C LEU A 335 8.27 -4.22 13.77
N GLY A 336 9.34 -4.90 14.22
CA GLY A 336 10.68 -4.72 13.65
C GLY A 336 10.75 -5.09 12.16
N LEU A 337 10.31 -6.29 11.78
CA LEU A 337 10.33 -6.75 10.39
C LEU A 337 9.34 -5.95 9.51
N TYR A 338 8.19 -5.56 10.06
CA TYR A 338 7.24 -4.70 9.37
C TYR A 338 7.81 -3.30 9.10
N LEU A 339 8.55 -2.73 10.07
CA LEU A 339 9.26 -1.45 9.86
C LEU A 339 10.32 -1.57 8.77
N VAL A 340 11.14 -2.66 8.80
CA VAL A 340 12.12 -2.93 7.76
C VAL A 340 11.46 -3.00 6.39
N GLN A 341 10.37 -3.74 6.24
CA GLN A 341 9.64 -3.85 5.00
C GLN A 341 9.10 -2.50 4.52
N THR A 342 8.56 -1.69 5.44
CA THR A 342 8.06 -0.35 5.13
C THR A 342 9.18 0.58 4.64
N ILE A 343 10.36 0.53 5.27
CA ILE A 343 11.55 1.28 4.84
C ILE A 343 11.98 0.84 3.44
N LEU A 344 12.08 -0.47 3.22
CA LEU A 344 12.54 -1.03 1.94
C LEU A 344 11.56 -0.75 0.80
N HIS A 345 10.24 -0.79 1.03
CA HIS A 345 9.25 -0.37 0.03
C HIS A 345 9.45 1.07 -0.43
N LYS A 346 9.82 1.98 0.48
CA LYS A 346 10.16 3.37 0.13
C LYS A 346 11.44 3.48 -0.71
N HIS A 347 12.34 2.49 -0.60
CA HIS A 347 13.55 2.36 -1.42
C HIS A 347 13.34 1.45 -2.65
N GLN A 348 12.09 1.16 -3.04
CA GLN A 348 11.73 0.27 -4.16
C GLN A 348 12.33 -1.13 -4.03
N SER A 349 12.49 -1.60 -2.79
CA SER A 349 13.04 -2.90 -2.44
C SER A 349 12.06 -3.68 -1.56
N ASN A 350 12.32 -4.97 -1.39
CA ASN A 350 11.50 -5.86 -0.56
C ASN A 350 12.39 -6.70 0.33
N LEU A 351 11.96 -6.85 1.61
CA LEU A 351 12.58 -7.80 2.51
C LEU A 351 12.18 -9.22 2.12
N GLN A 352 13.18 -10.10 2.05
CA GLN A 352 13.02 -11.51 1.72
C GLN A 352 13.62 -12.38 2.83
N TYR A 353 13.12 -13.60 2.94
CA TYR A 353 13.58 -14.61 3.87
C TYR A 353 13.95 -15.89 3.13
N LYS A 354 15.01 -16.55 3.58
CA LYS A 354 15.33 -17.93 3.22
C LYS A 354 15.95 -18.66 4.41
N PRO A 355 15.73 -19.98 4.56
CA PRO A 355 16.37 -20.74 5.63
C PRO A 355 17.88 -20.82 5.40
N ASN A 356 18.64 -20.73 6.50
CA ASN A 356 20.08 -20.99 6.49
C ASN A 356 20.35 -22.49 6.66
N GLN A 357 21.47 -23.00 6.14
CA GLN A 357 21.88 -24.39 6.28
C GLN A 357 23.13 -24.48 7.17
N PRO A 358 23.20 -25.44 8.11
CA PRO A 358 22.21 -26.51 8.38
C PRO A 358 20.98 -26.05 9.16
N HIS A 359 21.01 -24.89 9.84
CA HIS A 359 19.91 -24.26 10.56
C HIS A 359 20.11 -22.75 10.61
N GLY A 360 19.04 -22.00 10.86
CA GLY A 360 19.08 -20.53 11.00
C GLY A 360 18.21 -19.80 10.00
N SER A 361 18.42 -18.49 9.95
CA SER A 361 17.66 -17.57 9.10
C SER A 361 18.58 -16.67 8.27
N ILE A 362 18.13 -16.35 7.07
CA ILE A 362 18.75 -15.35 6.21
C ILE A 362 17.66 -14.36 5.83
N PHE A 363 17.76 -13.14 6.35
CA PHE A 363 16.94 -12.00 5.90
C PHE A 363 17.76 -11.15 4.95
N TYR A 364 17.25 -10.89 3.75
CA TYR A 364 18.00 -10.16 2.73
C TYR A 364 17.10 -9.25 1.90
N PHE A 365 17.73 -8.21 1.32
CA PHE A 365 17.10 -7.30 0.40
C PHE A 365 18.13 -6.76 -0.61
N ASN A 366 17.65 -6.27 -1.74
CA ASN A 366 18.48 -5.73 -2.82
C ASN A 366 18.25 -4.23 -2.97
N ILE A 367 19.34 -3.47 -3.14
CA ILE A 367 19.29 -2.04 -3.47
C ILE A 367 19.90 -1.86 -4.87
N TYR A 368 19.25 -1.06 -5.70
CA TYR A 368 19.77 -0.70 -7.03
C TYR A 368 20.96 0.26 -6.93
N THR A 369 21.95 0.06 -7.80
CA THR A 369 23.15 0.90 -7.90
C THR A 369 22.92 2.14 -8.75
N ASP A 370 22.13 2.00 -9.85
CA ASP A 370 21.75 3.12 -10.71
C ASP A 370 20.23 3.33 -10.65
N PHE A 371 19.84 4.54 -10.26
CA PHE A 371 18.45 5.00 -10.35
C PHE A 371 18.29 5.69 -11.71
N ASN A 372 17.56 5.10 -12.64
CA ASN A 372 17.09 5.82 -13.82
C ASN A 372 16.04 6.84 -13.37
N GLU A 373 16.34 8.14 -13.46
CA GLU A 373 15.43 9.25 -13.14
C GLU A 373 14.12 9.21 -13.96
N GLY A 374 13.93 8.23 -14.84
CA GLY A 374 12.75 8.10 -15.71
C GLY A 374 11.59 7.27 -15.14
N ASP A 375 11.72 6.66 -13.95
CA ASP A 375 10.72 5.76 -13.35
C ASP A 375 10.00 6.35 -12.10
N VAL A 376 9.98 7.69 -11.95
CA VAL A 376 9.23 8.39 -10.89
C VAL A 376 7.94 8.99 -11.42
#